data_73cbc359127e290ea7dd4c9b3b8b1cb2
#
_entry.id   73cbc359127e290ea7dd4c9b3b8b1cb2
#
_cell.length_a   1.000
_cell.length_b   1.000
_cell.length_c   1.000
_cell.angle_alpha   90.00
_cell.angle_beta   90.00
_cell.angle_gamma   90.00
#
_symmetry.space_group_name_H-M   'P 1'
#
loop_
_entity.id
_entity.type
_entity.pdbx_description
1 polymer ?
#
loop_
_entity_poly.entity_id
_entity_poly.type
_entity_poly.pdbx_seq_one_letter_code
_entity_poly.pdbx_strand_id
1 'polypeptide(L)' 'IDADEAEEALSAIDEDDQLADAIALAEKAAARAKPDEDPRKTYQRIAAMLARRGFRWDITKEALAQVLQAD' A
#
# COMPACT_ATOMS: atom_id res chain seq x y z
N ILE A 1 14.25 19.94 18.84
CA ILE A 1 13.52 19.06 19.73
C ILE A 1 12.27 18.55 19.07
N ASP A 2 11.56 19.46 18.50
CA ASP A 2 10.36 19.03 17.79
C ASP A 2 10.69 18.03 16.72
N ALA A 3 11.79 18.24 16.05
CA ALA A 3 12.17 17.32 15.00
C ALA A 3 12.43 15.94 15.57
N ASP A 4 13.07 15.90 16.72
CA ASP A 4 13.33 14.61 17.33
C ASP A 4 12.04 13.90 17.68
N GLU A 5 11.12 14.62 18.24
CA GLU A 5 9.87 14.02 18.60
C GLU A 5 9.15 13.53 17.37
N ALA A 6 9.19 14.31 16.32
CA ALA A 6 8.53 13.90 15.10
C ALA A 6 9.13 12.62 14.56
N GLU A 7 10.44 12.53 14.61
CA GLU A 7 11.09 11.33 14.12
C GLU A 7 10.71 10.13 14.92
N GLU A 8 10.68 10.29 16.22
CA GLU A 8 10.30 9.18 17.06
C GLU A 8 8.88 8.74 16.79
N ALA A 9 8.01 9.70 16.64
CA ALA A 9 6.63 9.39 16.35
C ALA A 9 6.52 8.62 15.04
N LEU A 10 7.26 9.06 14.05
CA LEU A 10 7.22 8.38 12.78
C LEU A 10 7.70 6.95 12.91
N SER A 11 8.77 6.75 13.67
CA SER A 11 9.25 5.40 13.86
C SER A 11 8.22 4.54 14.55
N ALA A 12 7.60 5.08 15.57
CA ALA A 12 6.71 4.31 16.39
C ALA A 12 5.49 3.85 15.62
N ILE A 13 4.99 4.70 14.74
CA ILE A 13 3.75 4.39 14.04
C ILE A 13 3.98 4.03 12.59
N ASP A 14 5.20 3.74 12.27
CA ASP A 14 5.57 3.52 10.89
C ASP A 14 4.68 2.51 10.20
N GLU A 15 4.45 1.39 10.84
CA GLU A 15 3.72 0.33 10.19
C GLU A 15 2.30 0.75 9.87
N ASP A 16 1.65 1.40 10.82
CA ASP A 16 0.29 1.84 10.57
C ASP A 16 0.24 2.88 9.47
N ASP A 17 1.18 3.82 9.51
CA ASP A 17 1.22 4.85 8.47
C ASP A 17 1.50 4.25 7.12
N GLN A 18 2.42 3.31 7.06
CA GLN A 18 2.74 2.67 5.80
C GLN A 18 1.55 1.90 5.27
N LEU A 19 0.82 1.24 6.13
CA LEU A 19 -0.34 0.51 5.68
C LEU A 19 -1.39 1.45 5.11
N ALA A 20 -1.65 2.54 5.78
CA ALA A 20 -2.62 3.51 5.29
C ALA A 20 -2.18 4.08 3.95
N ASP A 21 -0.90 4.40 3.83
CA ASP A 21 -0.40 4.92 2.56
C ASP A 21 -0.51 3.87 1.46
N ALA A 22 -0.17 2.64 1.79
CA ALA A 22 -0.24 1.58 0.80
C ALA A 22 -1.67 1.36 0.34
N ILE A 23 -2.62 1.40 1.27
CA ILE A 23 -4.01 1.24 0.91
C ILE A 23 -4.46 2.37 0.00
N ALA A 24 -4.11 3.60 0.33
CA ALA A 24 -4.50 4.74 -0.50
C ALA A 24 -3.92 4.63 -1.90
N LEU A 25 -2.66 4.25 -1.99
CA LEU A 25 -2.03 4.10 -3.31
C LEU A 25 -2.65 2.95 -4.08
N ALA A 26 -2.93 1.86 -3.39
CA ALA A 26 -3.55 0.71 -4.06
C ALA A 26 -4.94 1.06 -4.55
N GLU A 27 -5.68 1.84 -3.78
CA GLU A 27 -7.01 2.25 -4.22
C GLU A 27 -6.94 3.10 -5.47
N LYS A 28 -6.00 4.01 -5.52
CA LYS A 28 -5.84 4.83 -6.72
C LYS A 28 -5.48 3.98 -7.92
N ALA A 29 -4.57 3.05 -7.72
CA ALA A 29 -4.15 2.20 -8.82
C ALA A 29 -5.29 1.31 -9.27
N ALA A 30 -6.06 0.79 -8.33
CA ALA A 30 -7.20 -0.07 -8.68
C ALA A 30 -8.25 0.72 -9.44
N ALA A 31 -8.44 1.97 -9.08
CA ALA A 31 -9.42 2.80 -9.76
C ALA A 31 -9.04 3.03 -11.23
N ARG A 32 -7.75 2.98 -11.51
CA ARG A 32 -7.28 3.16 -12.88
C ARG A 32 -7.34 1.88 -13.70
N ALA A 33 -7.51 0.76 -13.03
CA ALA A 33 -7.54 -0.50 -13.75
C ALA A 33 -8.80 -0.59 -14.57
N LYS A 34 -8.69 -1.26 -15.70
CA LYS A 34 -9.84 -1.43 -16.57
C LYS A 34 -10.77 -2.48 -15.99
N PRO A 35 -12.08 -2.31 -16.18
CA PRO A 35 -13.03 -3.28 -15.61
C PRO A 35 -12.81 -4.69 -16.09
N ASP A 36 -12.34 -4.85 -17.32
CA ASP A 36 -12.15 -6.18 -17.88
C ASP A 36 -10.74 -6.69 -17.67
N GLU A 37 -9.93 -5.97 -16.92
CA GLU A 37 -8.57 -6.42 -16.69
C GLU A 37 -8.56 -7.60 -15.75
N ASP A 38 -7.65 -8.54 -16.01
CA ASP A 38 -7.50 -9.71 -15.17
C ASP A 38 -7.13 -9.28 -13.76
N PRO A 39 -7.87 -9.70 -12.73
CA PRO A 39 -7.54 -9.32 -11.37
C PRO A 39 -6.12 -9.68 -10.97
N ARG A 40 -5.60 -10.77 -11.50
CA ARG A 40 -4.24 -11.17 -11.17
C ARG A 40 -3.23 -10.16 -11.67
N LYS A 41 -3.47 -9.63 -12.86
CA LYS A 41 -2.57 -8.63 -13.41
C LYS A 41 -2.66 -7.35 -12.60
N THR A 42 -3.85 -6.97 -12.21
CA THR A 42 -4.01 -5.78 -11.39
C THR A 42 -3.27 -5.96 -10.07
N TYR A 43 -3.43 -7.13 -9.46
CA TYR A 43 -2.76 -7.41 -8.21
C TYR A 43 -1.25 -7.29 -8.36
N GLN A 44 -0.70 -7.92 -9.38
CA GLN A 44 0.73 -7.91 -9.58
C GLN A 44 1.25 -6.51 -9.87
N ARG A 45 0.51 -5.76 -10.65
CA ARG A 45 0.91 -4.40 -10.99
C ARG A 45 0.96 -3.52 -9.74
N ILE A 46 -0.07 -3.60 -8.93
CA ILE A 46 -0.11 -2.78 -7.73
C ILE A 46 0.94 -3.24 -6.74
N ALA A 47 1.13 -4.56 -6.62
CA ALA A 47 2.15 -5.07 -5.73
C ALA A 47 3.53 -4.58 -6.12
N ALA A 48 3.80 -4.59 -7.41
CA ALA A 48 5.10 -4.11 -7.90
C ALA A 48 5.26 -2.62 -7.62
N MET A 49 4.20 -1.87 -7.80
CA MET A 49 4.26 -0.45 -7.54
C MET A 49 4.56 -0.17 -6.07
N LEU A 50 3.90 -0.87 -5.18
CA LEU A 50 4.13 -0.67 -3.76
C LEU A 50 5.54 -1.10 -3.37
N ALA A 51 6.00 -2.20 -3.95
CA ALA A 51 7.36 -2.66 -3.67
C ALA A 51 8.38 -1.62 -4.11
N ARG A 52 8.15 -0.98 -5.23
CA ARG A 52 9.06 0.04 -5.71
C ARG A 52 9.14 1.22 -4.76
N ARG A 53 8.05 1.50 -4.09
CA ARG A 53 8.02 2.61 -3.15
C ARG A 53 8.64 2.26 -1.82
N GLY A 54 8.99 0.99 -1.64
CA GLY A 54 9.68 0.60 -0.43
C GLY A 54 8.80 0.00 0.62
N PHE A 55 7.55 -0.28 0.32
CA PHE A 55 6.66 -0.92 1.27
C PHE A 55 7.07 -2.37 1.47
N ARG A 56 6.96 -2.82 2.71
CA ARG A 56 7.29 -4.20 3.02
C ARG A 56 6.23 -5.12 2.43
N TRP A 57 6.63 -6.36 2.21
CA TRP A 57 5.73 -7.30 1.55
C TRP A 57 4.47 -7.56 2.36
N ASP A 58 4.62 -7.69 3.67
CA ASP A 58 3.42 -7.96 4.48
C ASP A 58 2.46 -6.77 4.45
N ILE A 59 2.98 -5.55 4.40
CA ILE A 59 2.13 -4.37 4.27
C ILE A 59 1.49 -4.33 2.89
N THR A 60 2.27 -4.62 1.86
CA THR A 60 1.74 -4.66 0.50
C THR A 60 0.62 -5.68 0.40
N LYS A 61 0.84 -6.86 0.94
CA LYS A 61 -0.14 -7.91 0.87
C LYS A 61 -1.43 -7.51 1.59
N GLU A 62 -1.28 -6.92 2.76
CA GLU A 62 -2.45 -6.49 3.52
C GLU A 62 -3.23 -5.43 2.77
N ALA A 63 -2.53 -4.44 2.22
CA ALA A 63 -3.19 -3.38 1.48
C ALA A 63 -3.94 -3.94 0.28
N LEU A 64 -3.31 -4.85 -0.44
CA LEU A 64 -3.96 -5.44 -1.60
C LEU A 64 -5.20 -6.24 -1.20
N ALA A 65 -5.10 -6.95 -0.08
CA ALA A 65 -6.23 -7.73 0.38
C ALA A 65 -7.41 -6.83 0.69
N GLN A 66 -7.15 -5.68 1.28
CA GLN A 66 -8.22 -4.78 1.62
C GLN A 66 -8.79 -4.06 0.41
N VAL A 67 -7.94 -3.67 -0.49
CA VAL A 67 -8.39 -2.89 -1.65
C VAL A 67 -9.06 -3.76 -2.69
N LEU A 68 -8.44 -4.86 -3.02
CA LEU A 68 -8.96 -5.72 -4.07
C LEU A 68 -9.99 -6.71 -3.57
N GLN A 69 -9.87 -7.06 -2.29
CA GLN A 69 -10.85 -7.95 -1.68
C GLN A 69 -11.25 -9.02 -2.61
N ALA A 70 -10.29 -9.69 -3.06
CA ALA A 70 -10.60 -10.70 -4.05
C ALA A 70 -11.36 -11.81 -3.39
N ASP A 71 -12.52 -11.86 -3.41
CA ASP A 71 -13.17 -13.00 -2.89
C ASP A 71 -13.86 -13.74 -3.94
#